data_47b761e08eb14eb04ed1dd49af07f95a
#
_entry.id   47b761e08eb14eb04ed1dd49af07f95a
#
_cell.length_a   1.000
_cell.length_b   1.000
_cell.length_c   1.000
_cell.angle_alpha   90.00
_cell.angle_beta   90.00
_cell.angle_gamma   90.00
#
_symmetry.space_group_name_H-M   'P 1'
#
loop_
_entity.id
_entity.type
_entity.pdbx_description
1 polymer ?
#
loop_
_entity_poly.entity_id
_entity_poly.type
_entity_poly.pdbx_seq_one_letter_code
_entity_poly.pdbx_strand_id
1 'polypeptide(L)'
;MRTQKQLVFYESILDVLREPGCPFCRFLKEYQAARLQNRPEKDTHRLCNFHTWGLAAVQNALTAAQVFIKLVDEPAPISTEVTGCDICNEIVAEEDRRIREFVSCIHRTDVSDWLRSNAMFCIPHGTKLRRQVQPVVAARIDAIIENCRQQLTQELESLRDKPETERPGWGSLGRAAEFLVSQRGLHS
;
A
#
# COMPACT_ATOMS: atom_id res chain seq x y z
N MET A 1 -13.04 20.64 -20.04
CA MET A 1 -13.33 19.23 -20.44
C MET A 1 -12.29 18.32 -19.80
N ARG A 2 -12.70 17.25 -19.11
CA ARG A 2 -11.77 16.29 -18.51
C ARG A 2 -11.31 15.32 -19.59
N THR A 3 -10.04 14.90 -19.51
CA THR A 3 -9.54 13.84 -20.37
C THR A 3 -10.12 12.49 -19.94
N GLN A 4 -10.31 11.57 -20.87
CA GLN A 4 -10.81 10.21 -20.58
C GLN A 4 -9.97 9.49 -19.52
N LYS A 5 -8.64 9.76 -19.48
CA LYS A 5 -7.73 9.24 -18.44
C LYS A 5 -8.08 9.74 -17.03
N GLN A 6 -8.52 10.99 -16.88
CA GLN A 6 -8.91 11.55 -15.57
C GLN A 6 -10.24 10.96 -15.07
N LEU A 7 -11.15 10.58 -15.96
CA LEU A 7 -12.42 9.93 -15.60
C LEU A 7 -12.19 8.49 -15.10
N VAL A 8 -11.44 7.70 -15.85
CA VAL A 8 -11.10 6.30 -15.49
C VAL A 8 -10.37 6.26 -14.14
N PHE A 9 -9.42 7.17 -13.93
CA PHE A 9 -8.70 7.26 -12.66
C PHE A 9 -9.64 7.60 -11.49
N TYR A 10 -10.55 8.54 -11.70
CA TYR A 10 -11.49 8.95 -10.66
C TYR A 10 -12.44 7.82 -10.22
N GLU A 11 -12.97 7.05 -11.17
CA GLU A 11 -13.78 5.86 -10.87
C GLU A 11 -12.97 4.85 -10.05
N SER A 12 -11.71 4.61 -10.41
CA SER A 12 -10.83 3.71 -9.65
C SER A 12 -10.54 4.19 -8.22
N ILE A 13 -10.45 5.51 -7.98
CA ILE A 13 -10.34 6.06 -6.62
C ILE A 13 -11.60 5.75 -5.82
N LEU A 14 -12.78 6.05 -6.36
CA LEU A 14 -14.03 5.84 -5.63
C LEU A 14 -14.24 4.38 -5.23
N ASP A 15 -13.86 3.43 -6.08
CA ASP A 15 -13.96 2.02 -5.76
C ASP A 15 -13.06 1.65 -4.58
N VAL A 16 -11.82 2.14 -4.57
CA VAL A 16 -10.89 1.89 -3.47
C VAL A 16 -11.33 2.58 -2.17
N LEU A 17 -11.97 3.76 -2.24
CA LEU A 17 -12.47 4.47 -1.06
C LEU A 17 -13.68 3.77 -0.39
N ARG A 18 -14.39 2.90 -1.09
CA ARG A 18 -15.50 2.12 -0.51
C ARG A 18 -15.05 1.01 0.42
N GLU A 19 -13.81 0.60 0.31
CA GLU A 19 -13.25 -0.51 1.05
C GLU A 19 -12.55 -0.03 2.34
N PRO A 20 -12.52 -0.82 3.44
CA PRO A 20 -11.86 -0.42 4.68
C PRO A 20 -10.34 -0.39 4.53
N GLY A 21 -9.68 0.46 5.31
CA GLY A 21 -8.22 0.57 5.37
C GLY A 21 -7.65 1.75 4.57
N CYS A 22 -6.33 1.82 4.53
CA CYS A 22 -5.63 2.88 3.80
C CYS A 22 -5.73 2.67 2.27
N PRO A 23 -6.31 3.60 1.51
CA PRO A 23 -6.51 3.44 0.07
C PRO A 23 -5.19 3.32 -0.70
N PHE A 24 -4.16 4.02 -0.27
CA PHE A 24 -2.83 3.95 -0.92
C PHE A 24 -2.18 2.58 -0.74
N CYS A 25 -2.27 2.00 0.47
CA CYS A 25 -1.78 0.63 0.70
C CYS A 25 -2.42 -0.37 -0.25
N ARG A 26 -3.72 -0.25 -0.49
CA ARG A 26 -4.45 -1.14 -1.39
C ARG A 26 -4.02 -0.97 -2.84
N PHE A 27 -4.02 0.26 -3.35
CA PHE A 27 -3.52 0.54 -4.70
C PHE A 27 -2.13 -0.04 -4.94
N LEU A 28 -1.22 0.18 -4.00
CA LEU A 28 0.16 -0.28 -4.15
C LEU A 28 0.27 -1.79 -4.08
N LYS A 29 -0.53 -2.45 -3.25
CA LYS A 29 -0.55 -3.91 -3.16
C LYS A 29 -1.08 -4.55 -4.44
N GLU A 30 -2.16 -4.02 -4.99
CA GLU A 30 -2.71 -4.46 -6.29
C GLU A 30 -1.71 -4.22 -7.43
N TYR A 31 -1.08 -3.05 -7.45
CA TYR A 31 -0.04 -2.73 -8.41
C TYR A 31 1.14 -3.70 -8.31
N GLN A 32 1.64 -3.95 -7.10
CA GLN A 32 2.74 -4.89 -6.83
C GLN A 32 2.38 -6.31 -7.30
N ALA A 33 1.18 -6.79 -6.96
CA ALA A 33 0.71 -8.10 -7.39
C ALA A 33 0.65 -8.21 -8.92
N ALA A 34 0.08 -7.21 -9.59
CA ALA A 34 0.01 -7.16 -11.03
C ALA A 34 1.40 -7.12 -11.70
N ARG A 35 2.35 -6.38 -11.11
CA ARG A 35 3.74 -6.33 -11.62
C ARG A 35 4.46 -7.65 -11.45
N LEU A 36 4.25 -8.36 -10.34
CA LEU A 36 4.83 -9.68 -10.11
C LEU A 36 4.21 -10.74 -11.04
N GLN A 37 2.88 -10.69 -11.25
CA GLN A 37 2.18 -11.65 -12.13
C GLN A 37 2.54 -11.48 -13.61
N ASN A 38 2.71 -10.24 -14.07
CA ASN A 38 2.91 -9.90 -15.47
C ASN A 38 4.38 -9.58 -15.80
N ARG A 39 5.30 -9.95 -14.93
CA ARG A 39 6.72 -9.65 -15.15
C ARG A 39 7.25 -10.45 -16.34
N PRO A 40 7.76 -9.79 -17.40
CA PRO A 40 8.39 -10.48 -18.51
C PRO A 40 9.68 -11.15 -18.03
N GLU A 41 9.99 -12.31 -18.60
CA GLU A 41 11.21 -13.08 -18.29
C GLU A 41 12.52 -12.26 -18.39
N LYS A 42 12.49 -11.18 -19.14
CA LYS A 42 13.69 -10.35 -19.42
C LYS A 42 14.04 -9.39 -18.27
N ASP A 43 13.10 -9.10 -17.34
CA ASP A 43 13.22 -8.03 -16.34
C ASP A 43 13.57 -8.55 -14.93
N THR A 44 14.27 -9.68 -14.84
CA THR A 44 14.47 -10.35 -13.55
C THR A 44 15.74 -9.93 -12.80
N HIS A 45 16.56 -9.05 -13.39
CA HIS A 45 17.94 -8.85 -12.93
C HIS A 45 18.14 -8.10 -11.61
N ARG A 46 17.08 -7.49 -11.04
CA ARG A 46 17.20 -6.70 -9.81
C ARG A 46 15.99 -6.84 -8.91
N LEU A 47 15.85 -7.97 -8.25
CA LEU A 47 14.83 -8.17 -7.22
C LEU A 47 15.48 -8.23 -5.84
N CYS A 48 14.87 -7.55 -4.85
CA CYS A 48 15.20 -7.73 -3.46
C CYS A 48 14.63 -9.06 -2.94
N ASN A 49 15.10 -9.50 -1.79
CA ASN A 49 14.64 -10.73 -1.14
C ASN A 49 13.10 -10.81 -1.10
N PHE A 50 12.42 -9.74 -0.66
CA PHE A 50 10.97 -9.69 -0.55
C PHE A 50 10.27 -9.95 -1.89
N HIS A 51 10.69 -9.27 -2.96
CA HIS A 51 10.06 -9.41 -4.28
C HIS A 51 10.43 -10.71 -4.99
N THR A 52 11.59 -11.30 -4.69
CA THR A 52 11.94 -12.65 -5.14
C THR A 52 10.97 -13.69 -4.57
N TRP A 53 10.71 -13.64 -3.26
CA TRP A 53 9.70 -14.51 -2.63
C TRP A 53 8.28 -14.20 -3.11
N GLY A 54 7.96 -12.92 -3.32
CA GLY A 54 6.68 -12.51 -3.89
C GLY A 54 6.43 -13.11 -5.28
N LEU A 55 7.47 -13.16 -6.13
CA LEU A 55 7.39 -13.77 -7.44
C LEU A 55 7.06 -15.27 -7.34
N ALA A 56 7.71 -16.00 -6.43
CA ALA A 56 7.43 -17.41 -6.19
C ALA A 56 6.00 -17.66 -5.70
N ALA A 57 5.41 -16.71 -4.97
CA ALA A 57 4.08 -16.85 -4.38
C ALA A 57 2.93 -16.54 -5.35
N VAL A 58 3.13 -15.68 -6.36
CA VAL A 58 2.03 -15.19 -7.22
C VAL A 58 2.01 -15.80 -8.62
N GLN A 59 3.12 -16.40 -9.08
CA GLN A 59 3.18 -17.05 -10.39
C GLN A 59 2.85 -18.53 -10.32
N ASN A 60 2.37 -19.10 -11.43
CA ASN A 60 2.28 -20.55 -11.53
C ASN A 60 3.69 -21.17 -11.55
N ALA A 61 3.80 -22.43 -11.14
CA ALA A 61 5.07 -23.12 -10.97
C ALA A 61 5.95 -23.13 -12.24
N LEU A 62 5.34 -23.25 -13.43
CA LEU A 62 6.08 -23.28 -14.70
C LEU A 62 6.72 -21.92 -14.99
N THR A 63 5.94 -20.85 -14.92
CA THR A 63 6.42 -19.48 -15.16
C THR A 63 7.46 -19.09 -14.11
N ALA A 64 7.22 -19.41 -12.84
CA ALA A 64 8.20 -19.18 -11.78
C ALA A 64 9.51 -19.93 -12.05
N ALA A 65 9.44 -21.21 -12.44
CA ALA A 65 10.63 -22.00 -12.77
C ALA A 65 11.45 -21.38 -13.91
N GLN A 66 10.81 -20.92 -14.98
CA GLN A 66 11.48 -20.25 -16.10
C GLN A 66 12.24 -18.99 -15.69
N VAL A 67 11.62 -18.19 -14.82
CA VAL A 67 12.25 -16.98 -14.27
C VAL A 67 13.42 -17.36 -13.35
N PHE A 68 13.21 -18.33 -12.44
CA PHE A 68 14.25 -18.73 -11.49
C PHE A 68 15.43 -19.42 -12.15
N ILE A 69 15.25 -20.20 -13.23
CA ILE A 69 16.34 -20.78 -14.01
C ILE A 69 17.28 -19.65 -14.47
N LYS A 70 16.75 -18.58 -15.05
CA LYS A 70 17.57 -17.45 -15.50
C LYS A 70 18.27 -16.74 -14.35
N LEU A 71 17.60 -16.54 -13.21
CA LEU A 71 18.19 -15.92 -12.03
C LEU A 71 19.32 -16.75 -11.43
N VAL A 72 19.24 -18.07 -11.54
CA VAL A 72 20.30 -19.00 -11.07
C VAL A 72 21.46 -19.05 -12.05
N ASP A 73 21.18 -19.07 -13.35
CA ASP A 73 22.21 -19.15 -14.40
C ASP A 73 22.99 -17.82 -14.55
N GLU A 74 22.33 -16.70 -14.32
CA GLU A 74 22.93 -15.37 -14.35
C GLU A 74 22.68 -14.66 -13.01
N PRO A 75 23.39 -15.06 -11.95
CA PRO A 75 23.18 -14.44 -10.65
C PRO A 75 23.64 -12.99 -10.68
N ALA A 76 22.66 -12.08 -10.80
CA ALA A 76 22.92 -10.69 -10.49
C ALA A 76 23.38 -10.60 -9.02
N PRO A 77 24.29 -9.68 -8.67
CA PRO A 77 24.64 -9.48 -7.28
C PRO A 77 23.35 -9.21 -6.51
N ILE A 78 23.01 -10.12 -5.58
CA ILE A 78 21.87 -9.96 -4.69
C ILE A 78 22.13 -8.69 -3.90
N SER A 79 21.52 -7.60 -4.31
CA SER A 79 21.58 -6.38 -3.53
C SER A 79 20.79 -6.62 -2.25
N THR A 80 21.49 -6.62 -1.13
CA THR A 80 20.87 -6.56 0.19
C THR A 80 20.22 -5.19 0.42
N GLU A 81 20.49 -4.23 -0.45
CA GLU A 81 19.93 -2.88 -0.40
C GLU A 81 18.65 -2.80 -1.24
N VAL A 82 17.59 -2.27 -0.64
CA VAL A 82 16.29 -1.99 -1.26
C VAL A 82 16.42 -1.08 -2.49
N THR A 83 17.44 -0.23 -2.52
CA THR A 83 17.72 0.76 -3.58
C THR A 83 18.01 0.17 -4.96
N GLY A 84 18.28 -1.13 -5.05
CA GLY A 84 18.56 -1.80 -6.34
C GLY A 84 17.40 -2.59 -6.92
N CYS A 85 16.26 -2.68 -6.25
CA CYS A 85 15.12 -3.47 -6.72
C CYS A 85 14.19 -2.64 -7.61
N ASP A 86 14.00 -3.09 -8.86
CA ASP A 86 13.16 -2.37 -9.83
C ASP A 86 11.69 -2.26 -9.36
N ILE A 87 11.13 -3.32 -8.75
CA ILE A 87 9.76 -3.29 -8.23
C ILE A 87 9.64 -2.31 -7.06
N CYS A 88 10.63 -2.24 -6.16
CA CYS A 88 10.63 -1.24 -5.09
C CYS A 88 10.61 0.19 -5.66
N ASN A 89 11.44 0.47 -6.67
CA ASN A 89 11.50 1.77 -7.32
C ASN A 89 10.18 2.12 -8.03
N GLU A 90 9.58 1.15 -8.72
CA GLU A 90 8.28 1.31 -9.36
C GLU A 90 7.16 1.57 -8.35
N ILE A 91 7.16 0.89 -7.20
CA ILE A 91 6.19 1.11 -6.12
C ILE A 91 6.29 2.54 -5.58
N VAL A 92 7.52 3.04 -5.33
CA VAL A 92 7.72 4.41 -4.86
C VAL A 92 7.20 5.43 -5.89
N ALA A 93 7.51 5.24 -7.16
CA ALA A 93 7.03 6.11 -8.24
C ALA A 93 5.50 6.09 -8.36
N GLU A 94 4.90 4.91 -8.25
CA GLU A 94 3.44 4.72 -8.29
C GLU A 94 2.77 5.34 -7.07
N GLU A 95 3.34 5.21 -5.87
CA GLU A 95 2.85 5.85 -4.65
C GLU A 95 2.77 7.37 -4.82
N ASP A 96 3.87 7.99 -5.27
CA ASP A 96 3.91 9.42 -5.51
C ASP A 96 2.91 9.87 -6.57
N ARG A 97 2.71 9.06 -7.61
CA ARG A 97 1.71 9.30 -8.63
C ARG A 97 0.30 9.27 -8.03
N ARG A 98 -0.04 8.23 -7.26
CA ARG A 98 -1.36 8.06 -6.64
C ARG A 98 -1.68 9.17 -5.64
N ILE A 99 -0.69 9.59 -4.85
CA ILE A 99 -0.87 10.70 -3.93
C ILE A 99 -1.17 12.00 -4.69
N ARG A 100 -0.41 12.33 -5.74
CA ARG A 100 -0.69 13.54 -6.57
C ARG A 100 -2.08 13.49 -7.21
N GLU A 101 -2.48 12.34 -7.73
CA GLU A 101 -3.80 12.15 -8.34
C GLU A 101 -4.91 12.32 -7.29
N PHE A 102 -4.75 11.76 -6.09
CA PHE A 102 -5.69 11.94 -4.99
C PHE A 102 -5.80 13.43 -4.58
N VAL A 103 -4.67 14.12 -4.44
CA VAL A 103 -4.64 15.57 -4.13
C VAL A 103 -5.40 16.37 -5.18
N SER A 104 -5.32 16.01 -6.46
CA SER A 104 -6.03 16.71 -7.53
C SER A 104 -7.56 16.60 -7.46
N CYS A 105 -8.08 15.59 -6.79
CA CYS A 105 -9.52 15.36 -6.61
C CYS A 105 -10.02 15.53 -5.17
N ILE A 106 -9.17 15.94 -4.24
CA ILE A 106 -9.48 16.01 -2.81
C ILE A 106 -10.64 16.97 -2.47
N HIS A 107 -10.89 17.97 -3.33
CA HIS A 107 -11.97 18.94 -3.19
C HIS A 107 -13.29 18.50 -3.80
N ARG A 108 -13.35 17.32 -4.41
CA ARG A 108 -14.61 16.81 -4.95
C ARG A 108 -15.52 16.36 -3.81
N THR A 109 -16.81 16.54 -3.97
CA THR A 109 -17.82 16.30 -2.92
C THR A 109 -17.70 14.91 -2.34
N ASP A 110 -17.67 13.88 -3.18
CA ASP A 110 -17.56 12.47 -2.80
C ASP A 110 -16.27 12.11 -2.04
N VAL A 111 -15.10 12.62 -2.49
CA VAL A 111 -13.83 12.44 -1.79
C VAL A 111 -13.82 13.21 -0.47
N SER A 112 -14.36 14.43 -0.47
CA SER A 112 -14.48 15.26 0.73
C SER A 112 -15.44 14.65 1.76
N ASP A 113 -16.54 14.02 1.33
CA ASP A 113 -17.46 13.32 2.20
C ASP A 113 -16.84 12.06 2.79
N TRP A 114 -16.12 11.29 1.97
CA TRP A 114 -15.34 10.16 2.46
C TRP A 114 -14.30 10.59 3.51
N LEU A 115 -13.55 11.67 3.27
CA LEU A 115 -12.60 12.22 4.24
C LEU A 115 -13.27 12.62 5.56
N ARG A 116 -14.55 12.97 5.55
CA ARG A 116 -15.30 13.37 6.75
C ARG A 116 -15.84 12.19 7.55
N SER A 117 -16.21 11.10 6.89
CA SER A 117 -16.96 10.02 7.49
C SER A 117 -16.21 8.71 7.65
N ASN A 118 -15.42 8.30 6.67
CA ASN A 118 -14.90 6.93 6.58
C ASN A 118 -13.41 6.85 6.31
N ALA A 119 -12.69 7.97 6.29
CA ALA A 119 -11.28 7.96 5.92
C ALA A 119 -10.42 7.23 6.94
N MET A 120 -9.51 6.41 6.44
CA MET A 120 -8.44 5.79 7.21
C MET A 120 -7.13 5.92 6.43
N PHE A 121 -6.08 6.36 7.10
CA PHE A 121 -4.72 6.39 6.56
C PHE A 121 -3.75 5.70 7.51
N CYS A 122 -2.82 4.93 6.96
CA CYS A 122 -1.64 4.54 7.72
C CYS A 122 -0.71 5.75 7.92
N ILE A 123 0.15 5.70 8.92
CA ILE A 123 1.06 6.81 9.25
C ILE A 123 1.94 7.21 8.05
N PRO A 124 2.61 6.29 7.33
CA PRO A 124 3.44 6.65 6.18
C PRO A 124 2.68 7.43 5.11
N HIS A 125 1.55 6.90 4.62
CA HIS A 125 0.79 7.54 3.55
C HIS A 125 0.09 8.83 3.99
N GLY A 126 -0.45 8.85 5.22
CA GLY A 126 -1.04 10.06 5.79
C GLY A 126 -0.01 11.19 5.92
N THR A 127 1.21 10.87 6.35
CA THR A 127 2.32 11.84 6.45
C THR A 127 2.73 12.37 5.08
N LYS A 128 2.83 11.52 4.06
CA LYS A 128 3.14 11.96 2.68
C LYS A 128 2.03 12.84 2.10
N LEU A 129 0.76 12.44 2.28
CA LEU A 129 -0.40 13.18 1.80
C LEU A 129 -0.50 14.56 2.45
N ARG A 130 -0.34 14.62 3.79
CA ARG A 130 -0.37 15.86 4.58
C ARG A 130 0.56 16.94 4.04
N ARG A 131 1.74 16.56 3.54
CA ARG A 131 2.76 17.49 3.00
C ARG A 131 2.37 18.11 1.65
N GLN A 132 1.37 17.55 0.96
CA GLN A 132 1.00 17.93 -0.40
C GLN A 132 -0.36 18.65 -0.48
N VAL A 133 -1.02 18.87 0.66
CA VAL A 133 -2.35 19.49 0.73
C VAL A 133 -2.33 20.82 1.48
N GLN A 134 -3.41 21.60 1.35
CA GLN A 134 -3.59 22.83 2.09
C GLN A 134 -3.70 22.60 3.61
N PRO A 135 -3.35 23.57 4.46
CA PRO A 135 -3.33 23.42 5.92
C PRO A 135 -4.65 22.92 6.52
N VAL A 136 -5.78 23.37 6.01
CA VAL A 136 -7.12 22.93 6.47
C VAL A 136 -7.33 21.43 6.21
N VAL A 137 -6.90 20.92 5.05
CA VAL A 137 -6.99 19.50 4.73
C VAL A 137 -5.95 18.71 5.50
N ALA A 138 -4.74 19.25 5.69
CA ALA A 138 -3.69 18.65 6.51
C ALA A 138 -4.16 18.42 7.95
N ALA A 139 -4.78 19.42 8.58
CA ALA A 139 -5.37 19.29 9.91
C ALA A 139 -6.45 18.19 9.97
N ARG A 140 -7.23 18.04 8.90
CA ARG A 140 -8.21 16.94 8.81
C ARG A 140 -7.56 15.58 8.74
N ILE A 141 -6.48 15.44 7.96
CA ILE A 141 -5.71 14.19 7.88
C ILE A 141 -5.09 13.84 9.23
N ASP A 142 -4.54 14.84 9.94
CA ASP A 142 -4.00 14.66 11.31
C ASP A 142 -5.08 14.14 12.27
N ALA A 143 -6.29 14.70 12.22
CA ALA A 143 -7.42 14.25 13.03
C ALA A 143 -7.85 12.80 12.69
N ILE A 144 -7.83 12.41 11.40
CA ILE A 144 -8.13 11.04 10.96
C ILE A 144 -7.10 10.06 11.52
N ILE A 145 -5.81 10.38 11.39
CA ILE A 145 -4.72 9.54 11.93
C ILE A 145 -4.85 9.39 13.44
N GLU A 146 -5.14 10.47 14.16
CA GLU A 146 -5.32 10.45 15.61
C GLU A 146 -6.53 9.60 16.03
N ASN A 147 -7.66 9.72 15.34
CA ASN A 147 -8.82 8.87 15.59
C ASN A 147 -8.52 7.38 15.36
N CYS A 148 -7.83 7.05 14.26
CA CYS A 148 -7.39 5.68 14.00
C CYS A 148 -6.46 5.17 15.10
N ARG A 149 -5.51 6.00 15.57
CA ARG A 149 -4.61 5.67 16.67
C ARG A 149 -5.40 5.35 17.94
N GLN A 150 -6.35 6.20 18.31
CA GLN A 150 -7.16 6.02 19.51
C GLN A 150 -8.00 4.73 19.47
N GLN A 151 -8.65 4.47 18.33
CA GLN A 151 -9.44 3.25 18.14
C GLN A 151 -8.58 1.99 18.26
N LEU A 152 -7.42 1.97 17.57
CA LEU A 152 -6.49 0.85 17.63
C LEU A 152 -5.91 0.66 19.04
N THR A 153 -5.62 1.73 19.76
CA THR A 153 -5.16 1.66 21.16
C THR A 153 -6.21 0.97 22.03
N GLN A 154 -7.48 1.39 21.93
CA GLN A 154 -8.58 0.76 22.70
C GLN A 154 -8.76 -0.72 22.35
N GLU A 155 -8.68 -1.08 21.06
CA GLU A 155 -8.75 -2.47 20.64
C GLU A 155 -7.59 -3.32 21.18
N LEU A 156 -6.37 -2.77 21.19
CA LEU A 156 -5.18 -3.47 21.68
C LEU A 156 -5.21 -3.60 23.21
N GLU A 157 -5.67 -2.59 23.92
CA GLU A 157 -5.89 -2.65 25.37
C GLU A 157 -6.93 -3.71 25.71
N SER A 158 -8.06 -3.72 25.02
CA SER A 158 -9.08 -4.76 25.17
C SER A 158 -8.55 -6.17 24.88
N LEU A 159 -7.66 -6.29 23.89
CA LEU A 159 -7.01 -7.56 23.56
C LEU A 159 -6.04 -8.00 24.66
N ARG A 160 -5.26 -7.08 25.21
CA ARG A 160 -4.32 -7.34 26.32
C ARG A 160 -5.04 -7.85 27.56
N ASP A 161 -6.19 -7.26 27.88
CA ASP A 161 -6.92 -7.51 29.12
C ASP A 161 -7.82 -8.77 29.05
N LYS A 162 -7.96 -9.38 27.87
CA LYS A 162 -8.72 -10.63 27.72
C LYS A 162 -7.88 -11.88 28.02
N PRO A 163 -8.49 -12.93 28.60
CA PRO A 163 -7.87 -14.24 28.72
C PRO A 163 -7.40 -14.77 27.36
N GLU A 164 -6.33 -15.56 27.32
CA GLU A 164 -5.77 -16.08 26.08
C GLU A 164 -6.79 -16.85 25.23
N THR A 165 -7.70 -17.57 25.88
CA THR A 165 -8.79 -18.33 25.25
C THR A 165 -9.84 -17.47 24.56
N GLU A 166 -9.93 -16.19 24.92
CA GLU A 166 -10.92 -15.24 24.40
C GLU A 166 -10.31 -14.21 23.45
N ARG A 167 -8.99 -14.29 23.20
CA ARG A 167 -8.32 -13.33 22.31
C ARG A 167 -8.75 -13.59 20.87
N PRO A 168 -9.37 -12.60 20.21
CA PRO A 168 -9.57 -12.67 18.77
C PRO A 168 -8.21 -12.76 18.09
N GLY A 169 -8.09 -13.56 17.04
CA GLY A 169 -6.83 -13.78 16.34
C GLY A 169 -6.10 -12.50 15.92
N TRP A 170 -5.22 -12.59 14.96
CA TRP A 170 -4.29 -11.52 14.53
C TRP A 170 -4.93 -10.22 14.00
N GLY A 171 -6.27 -10.09 13.97
CA GLY A 171 -6.97 -8.98 13.35
C GLY A 171 -6.55 -7.58 13.84
N SER A 172 -6.59 -7.34 15.17
CA SER A 172 -6.21 -6.03 15.73
C SER A 172 -4.70 -5.77 15.65
N LEU A 173 -3.88 -6.81 15.84
CA LEU A 173 -2.41 -6.72 15.71
C LEU A 173 -2.01 -6.44 14.25
N GLY A 174 -2.65 -7.12 13.29
CA GLY A 174 -2.42 -6.87 11.87
C GLY A 174 -2.79 -5.44 11.47
N ARG A 175 -3.96 -4.95 11.88
CA ARG A 175 -4.36 -3.55 11.64
C ARG A 175 -3.42 -2.53 12.27
N ALA A 176 -2.93 -2.80 13.49
CA ALA A 176 -1.96 -1.93 14.15
C ALA A 176 -0.63 -1.90 13.39
N ALA A 177 -0.12 -3.04 12.93
CA ALA A 177 1.08 -3.09 12.11
C ALA A 177 0.89 -2.33 10.78
N GLU A 178 -0.24 -2.54 10.08
CA GLU A 178 -0.55 -1.82 8.85
C GLU A 178 -0.71 -0.31 9.07
N PHE A 179 -1.26 0.10 10.21
CA PHE A 179 -1.37 1.52 10.56
C PHE A 179 0.00 2.16 10.79
N LEU A 180 0.91 1.48 11.49
CA LEU A 180 2.23 2.00 11.84
C LEU A 180 3.19 2.07 10.65
N VAL A 181 3.26 1.01 9.86
CA VAL A 181 4.29 0.85 8.82
C VAL A 181 3.74 0.56 7.42
N SER A 182 2.45 0.77 7.20
CA SER A 182 1.72 0.37 6.01
C SER A 182 1.58 -1.14 5.82
N GLN A 183 0.99 -1.58 4.70
CA GLN A 183 0.88 -3.01 4.43
C GLN A 183 2.25 -3.65 4.20
N ARG A 184 2.39 -4.89 4.68
CA ARG A 184 3.64 -5.66 4.58
C ARG A 184 4.17 -5.66 3.15
N GLY A 185 5.42 -5.23 3.00
CA GLY A 185 6.16 -5.24 1.74
C GLY A 185 5.98 -4.02 0.86
N LEU A 186 5.31 -2.97 1.31
CA LEU A 186 5.22 -1.70 0.58
C LEU A 186 6.35 -0.73 0.94
N HIS A 187 6.82 -0.77 2.18
CA HIS A 187 7.94 0.05 2.67
C HIS A 187 8.89 -0.87 3.44
N SER A 188 9.84 -1.44 2.75
CA SER A 188 10.89 -2.27 3.34
C SER A 188 12.22 -1.51 3.38
#